data_3b09c5337e667bf034f502cb3a5390da
#
_entry.id   3b09c5337e667bf034f502cb3a5390da
#
_cell.length_a   1.000
_cell.length_b   1.000
_cell.length_c   1.000
_cell.angle_alpha   90.00
_cell.angle_beta   90.00
_cell.angle_gamma   90.00
#
_symmetry.space_group_name_H-M   'P 1'
#
loop_
_entity.id
_entity.type
_entity.pdbx_description
1 polymer ?
#
loop_
_entity_poly.entity_id
_entity_poly.type
_entity_poly.pdbx_seq_one_letter_code
_entity_poly.pdbx_strand_id
1 'polypeptide(L)'
;MKKILMFLWLSIFIQCKTQNTNKIIPIVDNKFEKFDIEKFKKESIRGSYVVKGENFIIRKDSQNPGYLEELYKNDDYFILDKFFYENGNISKKGISFNKGSAIGIWYHFDEAGNLIKEENTDEGYIFTPEDLVKYCKKNNIELAKGYHEGDGYHTSVYKNDLNGKKVWKISHLISLNKQEKEVELILDGQTGKVIKREEFPYDSY
;
A
#
# COMPACT_ATOMS: atom_id res chain seq x y z
N MET A 1 5.60 -75.34 -1.20
CA MET A 1 6.33 -74.16 -0.65
C MET A 1 5.91 -72.95 -1.46
N LYS A 2 5.00 -72.13 -0.92
CA LYS A 2 4.51 -70.85 -1.59
C LYS A 2 5.38 -69.69 -1.10
N LYS A 3 6.10 -69.07 -2.01
CA LYS A 3 6.82 -67.82 -1.73
C LYS A 3 5.86 -66.65 -1.79
N ILE A 4 5.64 -65.99 -0.64
CA ILE A 4 4.85 -64.75 -0.54
C ILE A 4 5.82 -63.61 -0.85
N LEU A 5 5.58 -62.93 -1.97
CA LEU A 5 6.27 -61.68 -2.35
C LEU A 5 5.55 -60.52 -1.63
N MET A 6 6.22 -59.95 -0.64
CA MET A 6 5.72 -58.78 0.10
C MET A 6 6.17 -57.53 -0.65
N PHE A 7 5.22 -56.87 -1.34
CA PHE A 7 5.44 -55.59 -1.97
C PHE A 7 5.41 -54.49 -0.91
N LEU A 8 6.58 -53.92 -0.62
CA LEU A 8 6.71 -52.74 0.21
C LEU A 8 6.33 -51.52 -0.62
N TRP A 9 5.16 -50.94 -0.37
CA TRP A 9 4.74 -49.65 -0.92
C TRP A 9 5.48 -48.54 -0.16
N LEU A 10 6.50 -47.96 -0.79
CA LEU A 10 7.20 -46.77 -0.31
C LEU A 10 6.37 -45.56 -0.70
N SER A 11 5.52 -45.08 0.20
CA SER A 11 4.77 -43.83 0.03
C SER A 11 5.74 -42.64 0.20
N ILE A 12 6.17 -42.10 -0.91
CA ILE A 12 6.93 -40.83 -0.95
C ILE A 12 5.95 -39.72 -0.61
N PHE A 13 5.95 -39.25 0.64
CA PHE A 13 5.31 -38.01 1.02
C PHE A 13 6.13 -36.87 0.43
N ILE A 14 5.69 -36.36 -0.71
CA ILE A 14 6.12 -35.05 -1.22
C ILE A 14 5.54 -34.01 -0.26
N GLN A 15 6.32 -33.63 0.74
CA GLN A 15 6.03 -32.43 1.52
C GLN A 15 6.20 -31.24 0.58
N CYS A 16 5.08 -30.77 0.02
CA CYS A 16 5.02 -29.47 -0.59
C CYS A 16 5.33 -28.45 0.50
N LYS A 17 6.61 -28.04 0.63
CA LYS A 17 6.98 -26.86 1.40
C LYS A 17 6.30 -25.70 0.71
N THR A 18 5.17 -25.26 1.26
CA THR A 18 4.62 -23.95 0.96
C THR A 18 5.72 -22.94 1.25
N GLN A 19 6.38 -22.45 0.21
CA GLN A 19 7.24 -21.29 0.34
C GLN A 19 6.34 -20.17 0.82
N ASN A 20 6.50 -19.78 2.07
CA ASN A 20 5.99 -18.55 2.61
C ASN A 20 6.74 -17.43 1.87
N THR A 21 6.31 -17.12 0.67
CA THR A 21 6.71 -15.91 -0.02
C THR A 21 6.18 -14.79 0.86
N ASN A 22 7.05 -14.13 1.62
CA ASN A 22 6.75 -12.90 2.32
C ASN A 22 6.25 -11.92 1.27
N LYS A 23 4.94 -11.90 1.04
CA LYS A 23 4.30 -10.91 0.18
C LYS A 23 4.56 -9.57 0.83
N ILE A 24 5.32 -8.73 0.14
CA ILE A 24 5.64 -7.39 0.60
C ILE A 24 4.36 -6.56 0.67
N ILE A 25 3.43 -6.78 -0.29
CA ILE A 25 2.14 -6.07 -0.34
C ILE A 25 1.06 -6.85 0.42
N PRO A 26 0.34 -6.22 1.36
CA PRO A 26 -0.80 -6.83 2.04
C PRO A 26 -1.89 -7.31 1.07
N ILE A 27 -2.66 -8.32 1.47
CA ILE A 27 -3.80 -8.82 0.69
C ILE A 27 -5.06 -8.14 1.21
N VAL A 28 -5.86 -7.61 0.29
CA VAL A 28 -7.20 -7.08 0.55
C VAL A 28 -8.21 -8.02 -0.10
N ASP A 29 -9.29 -8.34 0.60
CA ASP A 29 -10.40 -9.11 0.05
C ASP A 29 -11.50 -8.20 -0.49
N ASN A 30 -12.45 -8.78 -1.23
CA ASN A 30 -13.58 -8.07 -1.82
C ASN A 30 -14.87 -8.16 -0.97
N LYS A 31 -14.76 -8.46 0.33
CA LYS A 31 -15.92 -8.61 1.20
C LYS A 31 -16.48 -7.25 1.60
N PHE A 32 -17.79 -7.22 1.78
CA PHE A 32 -18.51 -6.10 2.37
C PHE A 32 -18.02 -5.82 3.79
N GLU A 33 -17.91 -4.55 4.14
CA GLU A 33 -17.59 -4.07 5.48
C GLU A 33 -18.49 -2.89 5.86
N LYS A 34 -18.66 -2.68 7.16
CA LYS A 34 -19.45 -1.57 7.68
C LYS A 34 -18.66 -0.80 8.73
N PHE A 35 -18.67 0.53 8.60
CA PHE A 35 -18.06 1.45 9.55
C PHE A 35 -18.95 1.60 10.78
N ASP A 36 -18.38 1.54 11.96
CA ASP A 36 -19.09 1.76 13.22
C ASP A 36 -19.21 3.26 13.50
N ILE A 37 -20.27 3.86 12.95
CA ILE A 37 -20.56 5.30 13.06
C ILE A 37 -20.80 5.71 14.51
N GLU A 38 -21.53 4.90 15.30
CA GLU A 38 -21.88 5.24 16.68
C GLU A 38 -20.63 5.28 17.55
N LYS A 39 -19.76 4.28 17.42
CA LYS A 39 -18.48 4.27 18.11
C LYS A 39 -17.60 5.45 17.67
N PHE A 40 -17.54 5.71 16.38
CA PHE A 40 -16.75 6.82 15.86
C PHE A 40 -17.22 8.17 16.40
N LYS A 41 -18.52 8.46 16.38
CA LYS A 41 -19.08 9.69 16.94
C LYS A 41 -18.77 9.86 18.43
N LYS A 42 -18.77 8.76 19.18
CA LYS A 42 -18.47 8.77 20.62
C LYS A 42 -17.00 9.01 20.93
N GLU A 43 -16.09 8.41 20.13
CA GLU A 43 -14.64 8.37 20.41
C GLU A 43 -13.87 9.47 19.66
N SER A 44 -14.42 10.03 18.55
CA SER A 44 -13.71 10.99 17.72
C SER A 44 -13.62 12.37 18.37
N ILE A 45 -12.46 13.01 18.18
CA ILE A 45 -12.21 14.41 18.56
C ILE A 45 -12.00 15.18 17.26
N ARG A 46 -12.83 16.21 17.03
CA ARG A 46 -12.78 17.04 15.80
C ARG A 46 -12.84 16.20 14.50
N GLY A 47 -13.61 15.10 14.54
CA GLY A 47 -13.77 14.24 13.36
C GLY A 47 -12.62 13.29 13.07
N SER A 48 -11.73 13.05 14.04
CA SER A 48 -10.65 12.08 13.94
C SER A 48 -10.61 11.16 15.18
N TYR A 49 -10.26 9.90 14.97
CA TYR A 49 -10.10 8.89 16.00
C TYR A 49 -8.98 7.92 15.66
N VAL A 50 -8.06 7.69 16.59
CA VAL A 50 -6.90 6.80 16.40
C VAL A 50 -6.95 5.62 17.34
N VAL A 51 -6.86 4.41 16.80
CA VAL A 51 -6.72 3.15 17.56
C VAL A 51 -5.28 2.69 17.47
N LYS A 52 -4.64 2.48 18.62
CA LYS A 52 -3.25 1.98 18.68
C LYS A 52 -3.27 0.50 19.08
N GLY A 53 -2.77 -0.37 18.21
CA GLY A 53 -2.45 -1.76 18.51
C GLY A 53 -0.96 -1.94 18.78
N GLU A 54 -0.53 -3.17 19.06
CA GLU A 54 0.88 -3.49 19.32
C GLU A 54 1.77 -3.20 18.10
N ASN A 55 1.32 -3.63 16.91
CA ASN A 55 2.10 -3.55 15.67
C ASN A 55 1.37 -2.78 14.55
N PHE A 56 0.32 -2.04 14.89
CA PHE A 56 -0.44 -1.27 13.92
C PHE A 56 -1.10 -0.04 14.54
N ILE A 57 -1.45 0.91 13.69
CA ILE A 57 -2.30 2.05 14.01
C ILE A 57 -3.45 2.07 12.99
N ILE A 58 -4.68 2.29 13.47
CA ILE A 58 -5.84 2.57 12.64
C ILE A 58 -6.23 4.02 12.88
N ARG A 59 -6.20 4.81 11.83
CA ARG A 59 -6.74 6.17 11.80
C ARG A 59 -8.12 6.14 11.16
N LYS A 60 -9.08 6.82 11.79
CA LYS A 60 -10.43 6.99 11.29
C LYS A 60 -10.76 8.46 11.25
N ASP A 61 -11.28 8.93 10.12
CA ASP A 61 -11.62 10.32 9.92
C ASP A 61 -13.03 10.47 9.33
N SER A 62 -13.71 11.54 9.73
CA SER A 62 -14.87 12.00 8.99
C SER A 62 -14.40 12.62 7.68
N GLN A 63 -15.08 12.28 6.60
CA GLN A 63 -14.92 12.92 5.29
C GLN A 63 -16.26 13.51 4.83
N ASN A 64 -16.23 14.36 3.85
CA ASN A 64 -17.42 14.89 3.23
C ASN A 64 -17.45 14.50 1.73
N PRO A 65 -18.31 13.51 1.34
CA PRO A 65 -19.21 12.73 2.20
C PRO A 65 -18.53 11.48 2.81
N GLY A 66 -18.98 11.01 3.99
CA GLY A 66 -18.69 9.71 4.55
C GLY A 66 -17.51 9.64 5.51
N TYR A 67 -16.78 8.49 5.49
CA TYR A 67 -15.71 8.20 6.45
C TYR A 67 -14.52 7.53 5.75
N LEU A 68 -13.34 7.68 6.38
CA LEU A 68 -12.09 7.04 6.00
C LEU A 68 -11.58 6.19 7.17
N GLU A 69 -11.07 5.01 6.88
CA GLU A 69 -10.27 4.20 7.79
C GLU A 69 -8.97 3.81 7.08
N GLU A 70 -7.84 4.15 7.70
CA GLU A 70 -6.50 3.81 7.24
C GLU A 70 -5.81 2.92 8.26
N LEU A 71 -5.34 1.75 7.82
CA LEU A 71 -4.56 0.84 8.66
C LEU A 71 -3.09 0.92 8.27
N TYR A 72 -2.26 1.31 9.23
CA TYR A 72 -0.81 1.38 9.15
C TYR A 72 -0.19 0.25 9.98
N LYS A 73 0.67 -0.56 9.37
CA LYS A 73 1.57 -1.46 10.11
C LYS A 73 2.90 -0.77 10.33
N ASN A 74 3.49 -0.92 11.54
CA ASN A 74 4.65 -0.12 11.95
C ASN A 74 5.84 -0.18 11.00
N ASP A 75 6.11 -1.35 10.41
CA ASP A 75 7.27 -1.57 9.51
C ASP A 75 6.91 -1.71 8.04
N ASP A 76 5.66 -1.38 7.66
CA ASP A 76 5.16 -1.53 6.30
C ASP A 76 5.24 -0.20 5.52
N TYR A 77 5.57 -0.30 4.24
CA TYR A 77 5.56 0.82 3.28
C TYR A 77 4.16 1.09 2.73
N PHE A 78 3.21 0.23 3.05
CA PHE A 78 1.88 0.23 2.48
C PHE A 78 0.82 0.42 3.56
N ILE A 79 -0.27 1.07 3.19
CA ILE A 79 -1.45 1.26 4.02
C ILE A 79 -2.65 0.58 3.37
N LEU A 80 -3.55 0.10 4.21
CA LEU A 80 -4.87 -0.33 3.77
C LEU A 80 -5.85 0.81 3.95
N ASP A 81 -6.35 1.33 2.83
CA ASP A 81 -7.35 2.39 2.79
C ASP A 81 -8.75 1.81 2.65
N LYS A 82 -9.69 2.31 3.44
CA LYS A 82 -11.11 1.98 3.36
C LYS A 82 -11.94 3.25 3.43
N PHE A 83 -12.73 3.48 2.41
CA PHE A 83 -13.66 4.60 2.31
C PHE A 83 -15.08 4.08 2.53
N PHE A 84 -15.88 4.85 3.24
CA PHE A 84 -17.25 4.47 3.56
C PHE A 84 -18.22 5.59 3.19
N TYR A 85 -19.41 5.22 2.74
CA TYR A 85 -20.52 6.12 2.55
C TYR A 85 -21.03 6.68 3.88
N GLU A 86 -21.89 7.70 3.84
CA GLU A 86 -22.52 8.29 5.02
C GLU A 86 -23.33 7.31 5.85
N ASN A 87 -23.91 6.27 5.20
CA ASN A 87 -24.65 5.20 5.86
C ASN A 87 -23.73 4.15 6.54
N GLY A 88 -22.41 4.33 6.42
CA GLY A 88 -21.38 3.47 6.97
C GLY A 88 -21.05 2.24 6.12
N ASN A 89 -21.71 2.00 5.00
CA ASN A 89 -21.36 0.90 4.10
C ASN A 89 -20.06 1.23 3.35
N ILE A 90 -19.20 0.20 3.15
CA ILE A 90 -17.97 0.37 2.40
C ILE A 90 -18.26 0.89 1.00
N SER A 91 -17.51 1.89 0.54
CA SER A 91 -17.59 2.41 -0.82
C SER A 91 -16.43 1.95 -1.69
N LYS A 92 -15.22 1.93 -1.14
CA LYS A 92 -14.05 1.36 -1.79
C LYS A 92 -12.98 1.01 -0.80
N LYS A 93 -12.13 0.04 -1.15
CA LYS A 93 -10.95 -0.33 -0.37
C LYS A 93 -9.82 -0.85 -1.25
N GLY A 94 -8.59 -0.69 -0.78
CA GLY A 94 -7.40 -1.13 -1.48
C GLY A 94 -6.13 -0.79 -0.71
N ILE A 95 -4.99 -1.03 -1.34
CA ILE A 95 -3.68 -0.73 -0.79
C ILE A 95 -3.10 0.49 -1.50
N SER A 96 -2.43 1.35 -0.75
CA SER A 96 -1.63 2.46 -1.27
C SER A 96 -0.21 2.41 -0.72
N PHE A 97 0.74 3.07 -1.38
CA PHE A 97 1.97 3.45 -0.70
C PHE A 97 1.64 4.39 0.46
N ASN A 98 2.35 4.27 1.57
CA ASN A 98 2.12 5.07 2.79
C ASN A 98 2.06 6.59 2.50
N LYS A 99 2.91 7.05 1.60
CA LYS A 99 2.86 8.42 1.04
C LYS A 99 2.85 8.30 -0.49
N GLY A 100 1.70 7.93 -1.06
CA GLY A 100 1.66 7.78 -2.52
C GLY A 100 0.38 7.19 -3.10
N SER A 101 0.53 6.65 -4.30
CA SER A 101 -0.58 6.16 -5.09
C SER A 101 -1.11 4.80 -4.63
N ALA A 102 -2.37 4.58 -4.94
CA ALA A 102 -3.04 3.28 -4.91
C ALA A 102 -2.26 2.24 -5.73
N ILE A 103 -2.21 0.99 -5.25
CA ILE A 103 -1.55 -0.14 -5.91
C ILE A 103 -2.43 -1.40 -5.86
N GLY A 104 -2.18 -2.33 -6.77
CA GLY A 104 -2.90 -3.60 -6.83
C GLY A 104 -4.38 -3.44 -7.20
N ILE A 105 -5.18 -4.35 -6.68
CA ILE A 105 -6.62 -4.36 -6.94
C ILE A 105 -7.35 -3.52 -5.88
N TRP A 106 -8.18 -2.60 -6.35
CA TRP A 106 -9.12 -1.83 -5.56
C TRP A 106 -10.54 -2.32 -5.80
N TYR A 107 -11.31 -2.48 -4.74
CA TYR A 107 -12.67 -2.95 -4.75
C TYR A 107 -13.62 -1.78 -4.51
N HIS A 108 -14.62 -1.63 -5.39
CA HIS A 108 -15.64 -0.57 -5.30
C HIS A 108 -17.00 -1.18 -5.06
N PHE A 109 -17.79 -0.56 -4.22
CA PHE A 109 -19.10 -1.02 -3.80
C PHE A 109 -20.15 0.07 -4.01
N ASP A 110 -21.40 -0.32 -4.22
CA ASP A 110 -22.53 0.61 -4.18
C ASP A 110 -22.98 0.90 -2.73
N GLU A 111 -23.90 1.84 -2.55
CA GLU A 111 -24.43 2.21 -1.23
C GLU A 111 -25.20 1.07 -0.54
N ALA A 112 -25.65 0.06 -1.28
CA ALA A 112 -26.28 -1.15 -0.75
C ALA A 112 -25.25 -2.20 -0.29
N GLY A 113 -23.96 -2.00 -0.62
CA GLY A 113 -22.86 -2.88 -0.26
C GLY A 113 -22.55 -3.97 -1.27
N ASN A 114 -23.11 -3.89 -2.48
CA ASN A 114 -22.78 -4.82 -3.55
C ASN A 114 -21.44 -4.42 -4.21
N LEU A 115 -20.58 -5.41 -4.48
CA LEU A 115 -19.37 -5.19 -5.26
C LEU A 115 -19.75 -4.83 -6.70
N ILE A 116 -19.32 -3.65 -7.16
CA ILE A 116 -19.64 -3.16 -8.52
C ILE A 116 -18.43 -3.09 -9.45
N LYS A 117 -17.20 -3.05 -8.91
CA LYS A 117 -15.99 -2.96 -9.73
C LYS A 117 -14.78 -3.51 -8.97
N GLU A 118 -13.94 -4.25 -9.69
CA GLU A 118 -12.54 -4.51 -9.32
C GLU A 118 -11.64 -3.71 -10.26
N GLU A 119 -10.80 -2.85 -9.70
CA GLU A 119 -9.93 -1.96 -10.46
C GLU A 119 -8.48 -2.34 -10.25
N ASN A 120 -7.81 -2.77 -11.32
CA ASN A 120 -6.36 -2.96 -11.30
C ASN A 120 -5.66 -1.60 -11.45
N THR A 121 -5.24 -1.01 -10.34
CA THR A 121 -4.57 0.30 -10.37
C THR A 121 -3.15 0.21 -10.93
N ASP A 122 -2.57 -0.99 -11.09
CA ASP A 122 -1.25 -1.23 -11.68
C ASP A 122 -1.31 -1.48 -13.20
N GLU A 123 -2.49 -1.34 -13.81
CA GLU A 123 -2.63 -1.53 -15.25
C GLU A 123 -1.68 -0.62 -16.05
N GLY A 124 -0.93 -1.23 -16.96
CA GLY A 124 0.09 -0.53 -17.74
C GLY A 124 1.45 -0.37 -17.06
N TYR A 125 1.64 -0.91 -15.83
CA TYR A 125 2.94 -0.95 -15.15
C TYR A 125 3.48 -2.38 -15.15
N ILE A 126 4.67 -2.61 -15.77
CA ILE A 126 5.42 -3.88 -15.70
C ILE A 126 6.44 -3.81 -14.54
N PHE A 127 7.04 -2.65 -14.34
CA PHE A 127 7.86 -2.38 -13.16
C PHE A 127 6.95 -2.21 -11.96
N THR A 128 6.86 -3.27 -11.15
CA THR A 128 5.86 -3.44 -10.09
C THR A 128 6.13 -2.57 -8.87
N PRO A 129 5.15 -2.37 -7.96
CA PRO A 129 5.39 -1.73 -6.65
C PRO A 129 6.49 -2.43 -5.85
N GLU A 130 6.59 -3.78 -5.89
CA GLU A 130 7.66 -4.52 -5.23
C GLU A 130 9.04 -4.23 -5.83
N ASP A 131 9.11 -4.08 -7.15
CA ASP A 131 10.36 -3.72 -7.84
C ASP A 131 10.77 -2.29 -7.50
N LEU A 132 9.79 -1.38 -7.36
CA LEU A 132 10.04 -0.03 -6.88
C LEU A 132 10.62 0.00 -5.46
N VAL A 133 10.07 -0.80 -4.53
CA VAL A 133 10.63 -0.94 -3.18
C VAL A 133 12.07 -1.45 -3.22
N LYS A 134 12.36 -2.45 -4.08
CA LYS A 134 13.74 -2.95 -4.28
C LYS A 134 14.65 -1.87 -4.85
N TYR A 135 14.16 -1.09 -5.84
CA TYR A 135 14.88 0.04 -6.42
C TYR A 135 15.24 1.07 -5.36
N CYS A 136 14.27 1.50 -4.54
CA CYS A 136 14.50 2.46 -3.46
C CYS A 136 15.53 1.96 -2.47
N LYS A 137 15.42 0.70 -2.00
CA LYS A 137 16.41 0.08 -1.11
C LYS A 137 17.82 0.07 -1.70
N LYS A 138 17.95 -0.32 -2.99
CA LYS A 138 19.24 -0.37 -3.69
C LYS A 138 19.88 1.02 -3.84
N ASN A 139 19.08 2.07 -3.94
CA ASN A 139 19.55 3.44 -4.14
C ASN A 139 19.55 4.28 -2.86
N ASN A 140 19.38 3.66 -1.68
CA ASN A 140 19.32 4.31 -0.37
C ASN A 140 18.25 5.41 -0.30
N ILE A 141 17.11 5.20 -0.96
CA ILE A 141 15.93 6.05 -0.85
C ILE A 141 15.02 5.43 0.23
N GLU A 142 14.88 6.14 1.34
CA GLU A 142 14.08 5.68 2.47
C GLU A 142 12.59 5.98 2.22
N LEU A 143 11.80 4.93 2.05
CA LEU A 143 10.35 5.04 1.90
C LEU A 143 9.67 5.23 3.26
N ALA A 144 8.59 6.01 3.30
CA ALA A 144 7.77 6.20 4.49
C ALA A 144 7.20 4.87 4.99
N LYS A 145 7.28 4.61 6.30
CA LYS A 145 6.77 3.41 6.97
C LYS A 145 5.88 3.79 8.14
N GLY A 146 4.85 2.98 8.35
CA GLY A 146 4.00 3.12 9.52
C GLY A 146 3.24 4.45 9.57
N TYR A 147 2.69 4.76 10.74
CA TYR A 147 1.93 5.98 10.96
C TYR A 147 2.85 7.14 11.36
N HIS A 148 2.66 8.28 10.71
CA HIS A 148 3.38 9.51 11.02
C HIS A 148 2.41 10.57 11.54
N GLU A 149 2.66 11.04 12.75
CA GLU A 149 2.00 12.22 13.31
C GLU A 149 2.81 13.46 12.94
N GLY A 150 2.18 14.45 12.31
CA GLY A 150 2.80 15.74 11.99
C GLY A 150 3.16 15.94 10.51
N ASP A 151 3.68 17.14 10.22
CA ASP A 151 3.90 17.65 8.87
C ASP A 151 5.34 17.46 8.36
N GLY A 152 6.10 16.53 8.95
CA GLY A 152 7.46 16.22 8.50
C GLY A 152 7.50 15.74 7.06
N TYR A 153 8.58 16.07 6.35
CA TYR A 153 8.80 15.56 5.00
C TYR A 153 8.93 14.04 5.01
N HIS A 154 8.26 13.41 4.07
CA HIS A 154 8.35 11.98 3.83
C HIS A 154 8.54 11.71 2.35
N THR A 155 9.37 10.72 2.04
CA THR A 155 9.49 10.23 0.66
C THR A 155 8.14 9.81 0.15
N SER A 156 7.76 10.34 -1.01
CA SER A 156 6.48 10.02 -1.66
C SER A 156 6.69 9.26 -2.96
N VAL A 157 5.69 8.43 -3.31
CA VAL A 157 5.71 7.58 -4.50
C VAL A 157 4.38 7.71 -5.22
N TYR A 158 4.40 8.24 -6.44
CA TYR A 158 3.19 8.42 -7.23
C TYR A 158 3.30 7.74 -8.60
N LYS A 159 2.19 7.17 -9.04
CA LYS A 159 1.96 6.81 -10.43
C LYS A 159 1.60 8.06 -11.21
N ASN A 160 2.13 8.16 -12.42
CA ASN A 160 1.86 9.31 -13.28
C ASN A 160 1.81 8.89 -14.74
N ASP A 161 1.30 9.76 -15.58
CA ASP A 161 1.35 9.63 -17.03
C ASP A 161 2.18 10.78 -17.59
N LEU A 162 3.25 10.44 -18.31
CA LEU A 162 4.13 11.40 -18.97
C LEU A 162 4.04 11.18 -20.48
N ASN A 163 3.25 12.02 -21.15
CA ASN A 163 3.04 11.94 -22.60
C ASN A 163 2.57 10.55 -23.08
N GLY A 164 1.59 9.96 -22.38
CA GLY A 164 1.03 8.65 -22.65
C GLY A 164 1.88 7.46 -22.17
N LYS A 165 2.97 7.72 -21.45
CA LYS A 165 3.79 6.68 -20.82
C LYS A 165 3.52 6.62 -19.33
N LYS A 166 3.25 5.41 -18.83
CA LYS A 166 3.16 5.16 -17.39
C LYS A 166 4.54 5.31 -16.75
N VAL A 167 4.60 6.12 -15.69
CA VAL A 167 5.85 6.40 -14.96
C VAL A 167 5.61 6.36 -13.45
N TRP A 168 6.68 6.03 -12.72
CA TRP A 168 6.73 6.22 -11.28
C TRP A 168 7.46 7.53 -10.97
N LYS A 169 6.87 8.37 -10.16
CA LYS A 169 7.47 9.57 -9.61
C LYS A 169 7.82 9.33 -8.15
N ILE A 170 9.09 9.51 -7.80
CA ILE A 170 9.59 9.43 -6.43
C ILE A 170 10.12 10.80 -6.04
N SER A 171 9.61 11.36 -4.94
CA SER A 171 10.18 12.58 -4.34
C SER A 171 10.80 12.23 -3.00
N HIS A 172 12.06 12.61 -2.79
CA HIS A 172 12.78 12.34 -1.54
C HIS A 172 13.79 13.44 -1.24
N LEU A 173 14.14 13.60 0.05
CA LEU A 173 15.20 14.54 0.45
C LEU A 173 16.59 13.91 0.36
N ILE A 174 17.55 14.73 0.00
CA ILE A 174 18.99 14.46 0.16
C ILE A 174 19.62 15.60 0.94
N SER A 175 20.63 15.28 1.76
CA SER A 175 21.45 16.29 2.42
C SER A 175 22.83 16.36 1.74
N LEU A 176 23.13 17.50 1.16
CA LEU A 176 24.43 17.78 0.50
C LEU A 176 25.02 19.04 1.10
N ASN A 177 26.22 18.94 1.69
CA ASN A 177 26.95 20.10 2.26
C ASN A 177 26.11 20.93 3.26
N LYS A 178 25.33 20.27 4.12
CA LYS A 178 24.41 20.89 5.09
C LYS A 178 23.22 21.65 4.46
N GLN A 179 22.98 21.47 3.17
CA GLN A 179 21.78 21.95 2.49
C GLN A 179 20.89 20.78 2.17
N GLU A 180 19.61 20.91 2.46
CA GLU A 180 18.61 19.93 2.05
C GLU A 180 18.09 20.27 0.66
N LYS A 181 17.93 19.24 -0.14
CA LYS A 181 17.34 19.34 -1.47
C LYS A 181 16.27 18.26 -1.62
N GLU A 182 15.17 18.61 -2.26
CA GLU A 182 14.23 17.64 -2.76
C GLU A 182 14.71 17.11 -4.12
N VAL A 183 14.74 15.81 -4.24
CA VAL A 183 15.04 15.12 -5.50
C VAL A 183 13.77 14.50 -6.04
N GLU A 184 13.43 14.82 -7.27
CA GLU A 184 12.37 14.19 -8.02
C GLU A 184 12.97 13.23 -9.05
N LEU A 185 12.59 11.94 -8.95
CA LEU A 185 12.96 10.90 -9.89
C LEU A 185 11.73 10.46 -10.67
N ILE A 186 11.84 10.43 -11.99
CA ILE A 186 10.85 9.84 -12.88
C ILE A 186 11.41 8.54 -13.44
N LEU A 187 10.77 7.41 -13.12
CA LEU A 187 11.15 6.10 -13.60
C LEU A 187 10.14 5.61 -14.65
N ASP A 188 10.63 4.98 -15.70
CA ASP A 188 9.81 4.30 -16.68
C ASP A 188 9.01 3.17 -16.04
N GLY A 189 7.68 3.20 -16.18
CA GLY A 189 6.77 2.23 -15.55
C GLY A 189 6.84 0.82 -16.13
N GLN A 190 7.58 0.62 -17.24
CA GLN A 190 7.81 -0.69 -17.84
C GLN A 190 9.13 -1.29 -17.38
N THR A 191 10.19 -0.49 -17.29
CA THR A 191 11.57 -0.97 -17.13
C THR A 191 12.23 -0.55 -15.82
N GLY A 192 11.64 0.41 -15.10
CA GLY A 192 12.24 1.01 -13.91
C GLY A 192 13.47 1.87 -14.18
N LYS A 193 13.80 2.15 -15.44
CA LYS A 193 14.92 3.03 -15.79
C LYS A 193 14.58 4.48 -15.45
N VAL A 194 15.56 5.23 -14.94
CA VAL A 194 15.42 6.67 -14.71
C VAL A 194 15.26 7.37 -16.07
N ILE A 195 14.14 8.07 -16.25
CA ILE A 195 13.87 8.93 -17.41
C ILE A 195 14.34 10.36 -17.11
N LYS A 196 14.08 10.81 -15.89
CA LYS A 196 14.36 12.19 -15.47
C LYS A 196 14.77 12.23 -14.00
N ARG A 197 15.70 13.13 -13.65
CA ARG A 197 16.06 13.48 -12.28
C ARG A 197 16.18 14.99 -12.19
N GLU A 198 15.48 15.57 -11.22
CA GLU A 198 15.53 17.00 -10.93
C GLU A 198 15.86 17.21 -9.44
N GLU A 199 16.50 18.31 -9.13
CA GLU A 199 16.83 18.72 -7.75
C GLU A 199 16.29 20.13 -7.52
N PHE A 200 15.60 20.29 -6.41
CA PHE A 200 15.04 21.58 -6.00
C PHE A 200 15.60 21.95 -4.62
N PRO A 201 15.87 23.23 -4.36
CA PRO A 201 16.14 23.68 -2.98
C PRO A 201 14.96 23.27 -2.08
N TYR A 202 15.26 22.75 -0.89
CA TYR A 202 14.24 22.47 0.12
C TYR A 202 14.41 23.45 1.27
N ASP A 203 13.45 24.36 1.42
CA ASP A 203 13.35 25.28 2.56
C ASP A 203 12.34 24.70 3.54
N SER A 204 12.80 24.20 4.67
CA SER A 204 11.92 23.85 5.79
C SER A 204 11.39 25.13 6.42
N TYR A 205 10.13 25.44 6.16
CA TYR A 205 9.41 26.51 6.87
C TYR A 205 9.08 26.12 8.30
#